data_bf8def9e04e96c9f67bd697a50d96da2
#
_entry.id   bf8def9e04e96c9f67bd697a50d96da2
#
_cell.length_a   1.000
_cell.length_b   1.000
_cell.length_c   1.000
_cell.angle_alpha   90.00
_cell.angle_beta   90.00
_cell.angle_gamma   90.00
#
_symmetry.space_group_name_H-M   'P 1'
#
loop_
_entity.id
_entity.type
_entity.pdbx_description
1 polymer ?
#
loop_
_entity_poly.entity_id
_entity_poly.type
_entity_poly.pdbx_seq_one_letter_code
_entity_poly.pdbx_strand_id
1 'polypeptide(L)'
;MKIISIINLKGGVAKTLTADNMAHVLAVFHNKRVLLVDNDKQGNTSKAFGVHSYDDKSISDVLTARRMDPREVIKKTRFENIDVMPANMTLIRANMEVLMDSTRPQQTRLRSALNAIAEENFYDFCIIDNAPDINISTINALVASDDVIIPIKIDKYAFDGLEELKEQIEDTRDDLNPRLRLAGCLITCFIRADAEKQGEAWLRSRPEYPVFDTRIRYSDKVTESTFSEIPIVEYSRRSGTAMDYIAFVQEYLRRGKQ
;
A
#
# COMPACT_ATOMS: atom_id res chain seq x y z
N MET A 1 2.55 16.15 -1.55
CA MET A 1 2.74 14.72 -1.22
C MET A 1 1.86 13.88 -2.15
N LYS A 2 2.42 12.89 -2.86
CA LYS A 2 1.67 11.93 -3.70
C LYS A 2 1.26 10.73 -2.87
N ILE A 3 -0.03 10.37 -2.86
CA ILE A 3 -0.59 9.30 -2.01
C ILE A 3 -0.92 8.09 -2.88
N ILE A 4 -0.42 6.91 -2.50
CA ILE A 4 -0.51 5.66 -3.27
C ILE A 4 -1.07 4.55 -2.36
N SER A 5 -2.21 3.96 -2.72
CA SER A 5 -2.74 2.77 -2.05
C SER A 5 -2.25 1.50 -2.73
N ILE A 6 -1.70 0.59 -1.95
CA ILE A 6 -1.39 -0.79 -2.36
C ILE A 6 -2.51 -1.67 -1.84
N ILE A 7 -3.30 -2.27 -2.71
CA ILE A 7 -4.51 -3.00 -2.33
C ILE A 7 -4.75 -4.22 -3.23
N ASN A 8 -5.26 -5.28 -2.66
CA ASN A 8 -5.91 -6.41 -3.32
C ASN A 8 -6.74 -7.16 -2.26
N LEU A 9 -7.91 -7.65 -2.63
CA LEU A 9 -8.81 -8.40 -1.74
C LEU A 9 -8.24 -9.78 -1.38
N LYS A 10 -7.30 -10.27 -2.17
CA LYS A 10 -6.65 -11.56 -1.94
C LYS A 10 -5.47 -11.43 -0.97
N GLY A 11 -5.39 -12.37 -0.02
CA GLY A 11 -4.23 -12.54 0.84
C GLY A 11 -3.04 -13.17 0.11
N GLY A 12 -1.81 -12.89 0.55
CA GLY A 12 -0.60 -13.55 0.02
C GLY A 12 -0.17 -13.12 -1.39
N VAL A 13 -0.65 -11.98 -1.87
CA VAL A 13 -0.27 -11.40 -3.18
C VAL A 13 0.85 -10.34 -3.05
N ALA A 14 1.59 -10.35 -1.98
CA ALA A 14 2.71 -9.45 -1.72
C ALA A 14 2.35 -7.94 -1.61
N LYS A 15 1.18 -7.57 -1.05
CA LYS A 15 0.81 -6.17 -0.80
C LYS A 15 1.83 -5.47 0.09
N THR A 16 1.97 -5.94 1.33
CA THR A 16 2.92 -5.41 2.32
C THR A 16 4.34 -5.37 1.77
N LEU A 17 4.79 -6.46 1.15
CA LEU A 17 6.12 -6.51 0.53
C LEU A 17 6.29 -5.43 -0.55
N THR A 18 5.25 -5.16 -1.33
CA THR A 18 5.27 -4.12 -2.38
C THR A 18 5.31 -2.72 -1.75
N ALA A 19 4.49 -2.47 -0.74
CA ALA A 19 4.47 -1.19 -0.03
C ALA A 19 5.83 -0.89 0.63
N ASP A 20 6.37 -1.84 1.38
CA ASP A 20 7.64 -1.72 2.10
C ASP A 20 8.82 -1.49 1.16
N ASN A 21 8.91 -2.27 0.08
CA ASN A 21 10.02 -2.14 -0.86
C ASN A 21 9.88 -0.90 -1.76
N MET A 22 8.66 -0.50 -2.11
CA MET A 22 8.43 0.76 -2.83
C MET A 22 8.87 1.95 -1.98
N ALA A 23 8.52 1.99 -0.70
CA ALA A 23 8.96 3.01 0.24
C ALA A 23 10.49 3.05 0.34
N HIS A 24 11.11 1.89 0.52
CA HIS A 24 12.57 1.77 0.65
C HIS A 24 13.31 2.22 -0.64
N VAL A 25 12.83 1.80 -1.81
CA VAL A 25 13.44 2.22 -3.09
C VAL A 25 13.29 3.72 -3.32
N LEU A 26 12.12 4.30 -3.05
CA LEU A 26 11.90 5.74 -3.15
C LEU A 26 12.85 6.53 -2.23
N ALA A 27 13.03 6.07 -1.00
CA ALA A 27 13.90 6.72 -0.03
C ALA A 27 15.39 6.60 -0.42
N VAL A 28 15.88 5.38 -0.65
CA VAL A 28 17.30 5.09 -0.80
C VAL A 28 17.84 5.43 -2.20
N PHE A 29 17.04 5.15 -3.26
CA PHE A 29 17.52 5.31 -4.64
C PHE A 29 17.06 6.62 -5.29
N HIS A 30 16.00 7.23 -4.76
CA HIS A 30 15.45 8.47 -5.32
C HIS A 30 15.50 9.64 -4.33
N ASN A 31 16.08 9.44 -3.14
CA ASN A 31 16.21 10.45 -2.08
C ASN A 31 14.86 11.14 -1.77
N LYS A 32 13.77 10.35 -1.69
CA LYS A 32 12.42 10.82 -1.40
C LYS A 32 12.07 10.60 0.06
N ARG A 33 11.39 11.57 0.68
CA ARG A 33 10.84 11.43 2.02
C ARG A 33 9.49 10.74 1.91
N VAL A 34 9.35 9.59 2.56
CA VAL A 34 8.19 8.71 2.45
C VAL A 34 7.51 8.54 3.80
N LEU A 35 6.22 8.79 3.84
CA LEU A 35 5.34 8.34 4.92
C LEU A 35 4.74 7.00 4.47
N LEU A 36 5.00 5.95 5.23
CA LEU A 36 4.39 4.64 5.04
C LEU A 36 3.25 4.48 6.04
N VAL A 37 2.05 4.21 5.58
CA VAL A 37 0.85 4.02 6.41
C VAL A 37 0.49 2.55 6.41
N ASP A 38 0.57 1.92 7.58
CA ASP A 38 0.06 0.58 7.79
C ASP A 38 -1.46 0.66 8.03
N ASN A 39 -2.24 0.07 7.15
CA ASN A 39 -3.71 0.03 7.22
C ASN A 39 -4.24 -1.41 7.30
N ASP A 40 -3.43 -2.30 7.86
CA ASP A 40 -3.81 -3.67 8.18
C ASP A 40 -3.72 -3.91 9.70
N LYS A 41 -4.80 -4.44 10.29
CA LYS A 41 -4.84 -4.86 11.71
C LYS A 41 -3.71 -5.80 12.12
N GLN A 42 -3.14 -6.55 11.15
CA GLN A 42 -2.01 -7.44 11.40
C GLN A 42 -0.71 -6.68 11.71
N GLY A 43 -0.58 -5.42 11.29
CA GLY A 43 0.57 -4.58 11.60
C GLY A 43 1.87 -5.09 11.00
N ASN A 44 1.84 -5.73 9.82
CA ASN A 44 3.04 -6.36 9.24
C ASN A 44 4.06 -5.32 8.76
N THR A 45 3.62 -4.24 8.11
CA THR A 45 4.48 -3.09 7.80
C THR A 45 5.06 -2.48 9.08
N SER A 46 4.24 -2.30 10.13
CA SER A 46 4.69 -1.77 11.42
C SER A 46 5.78 -2.62 12.06
N LYS A 47 5.68 -3.96 11.96
CA LYS A 47 6.70 -4.92 12.43
C LYS A 47 7.97 -4.83 11.60
N ALA A 48 7.86 -4.83 10.27
CA ALA A 48 9.00 -4.77 9.36
C ALA A 48 9.87 -3.53 9.57
N PHE A 49 9.27 -2.43 10.02
CA PHE A 49 9.97 -1.19 10.31
C PHE A 49 10.26 -0.98 11.81
N GLY A 50 9.95 -1.96 12.67
CA GLY A 50 10.29 -1.94 14.09
C GLY A 50 9.50 -0.93 14.93
N VAL A 51 8.29 -0.56 14.50
CA VAL A 51 7.45 0.46 15.16
C VAL A 51 6.10 -0.08 15.64
N HIS A 52 5.88 -1.40 15.58
CA HIS A 52 4.66 -2.03 16.08
C HIS A 52 4.59 -1.95 17.60
N SER A 53 3.48 -1.43 18.13
CA SER A 53 3.22 -1.32 19.57
C SER A 53 1.71 -1.36 19.84
N TYR A 54 1.33 -1.86 21.01
CA TYR A 54 -0.05 -1.76 21.54
C TYR A 54 -0.22 -0.58 22.50
N ASP A 55 0.88 -0.05 23.02
CA ASP A 55 0.88 1.03 24.01
C ASP A 55 0.92 2.42 23.36
N ASP A 56 1.36 2.48 22.10
CA ASP A 56 1.48 3.72 21.36
C ASP A 56 0.22 4.00 20.51
N LYS A 57 0.05 5.29 20.15
CA LYS A 57 -0.96 5.71 19.18
C LYS A 57 -0.69 5.08 17.81
N SER A 58 -1.76 4.79 17.09
CA SER A 58 -1.77 4.12 15.80
C SER A 58 -2.73 4.78 14.81
N ILE A 59 -2.85 4.27 13.59
CA ILE A 59 -3.86 4.71 12.63
C ILE A 59 -5.28 4.64 13.21
N SER A 60 -5.53 3.76 14.19
CA SER A 60 -6.81 3.66 14.89
C SER A 60 -7.20 4.98 15.54
N ASP A 61 -6.24 5.66 16.16
CA ASP A 61 -6.44 6.95 16.81
C ASP A 61 -6.71 8.06 15.77
N VAL A 62 -6.03 8.01 14.62
CA VAL A 62 -6.27 8.93 13.49
C VAL A 62 -7.71 8.82 13.00
N LEU A 63 -8.23 7.60 12.91
CA LEU A 63 -9.58 7.34 12.41
C LEU A 63 -10.67 7.69 13.44
N THR A 64 -10.40 7.57 14.75
CA THR A 64 -11.42 7.70 15.80
C THR A 64 -11.36 9.02 16.55
N ALA A 65 -10.18 9.57 16.81
CA ALA A 65 -10.04 10.81 17.58
C ALA A 65 -10.66 12.02 16.87
N ARG A 66 -11.29 12.90 17.65
CA ARG A 66 -11.93 14.14 17.12
C ARG A 66 -10.96 15.32 17.05
N ARG A 67 -10.01 15.37 17.95
CA ARG A 67 -9.04 16.46 18.08
C ARG A 67 -7.69 15.86 18.46
N MET A 68 -6.94 15.48 17.44
CA MET A 68 -5.60 14.96 17.58
C MET A 68 -4.78 15.45 16.40
N ASP A 69 -3.56 15.84 16.65
CA ASP A 69 -2.60 16.06 15.57
C ASP A 69 -2.19 14.69 14.98
N PRO A 70 -2.49 14.41 13.71
CA PRO A 70 -2.13 13.10 13.12
C PRO A 70 -0.63 12.84 13.10
N ARG A 71 0.21 13.86 13.26
CA ARG A 71 1.67 13.73 13.36
C ARG A 71 2.12 13.03 14.64
N GLU A 72 1.33 13.08 15.71
CA GLU A 72 1.62 12.40 16.97
C GLU A 72 1.67 10.87 16.82
N VAL A 73 1.06 10.33 15.77
CA VAL A 73 1.04 8.90 15.47
C VAL A 73 2.28 8.46 14.69
N ILE A 74 2.93 9.37 13.98
CA ILE A 74 4.04 9.07 13.08
C ILE A 74 5.28 8.69 13.90
N LYS A 75 5.88 7.55 13.54
CA LYS A 75 7.08 7.02 14.17
C LYS A 75 8.27 7.09 13.20
N LYS A 76 9.39 7.56 13.70
CA LYS A 76 10.68 7.47 12.99
C LYS A 76 11.13 6.02 12.92
N THR A 77 11.70 5.63 11.78
CA THR A 77 12.26 4.29 11.61
C THR A 77 13.80 4.33 11.62
N ARG A 78 14.41 3.16 11.60
CA ARG A 78 15.87 3.03 11.41
C ARG A 78 16.33 3.40 10.00
N PHE A 79 15.42 3.52 9.05
CA PHE A 79 15.72 3.88 7.67
C PHE A 79 15.57 5.39 7.47
N GLU A 80 16.62 6.01 6.97
CA GLU A 80 16.56 7.44 6.65
C GLU A 80 15.48 7.72 5.60
N ASN A 81 14.77 8.82 5.77
CA ASN A 81 13.68 9.26 4.89
C ASN A 81 12.43 8.36 4.86
N ILE A 82 12.27 7.43 5.80
CA ILE A 82 11.05 6.62 5.94
C ILE A 82 10.50 6.76 7.35
N ASP A 83 9.31 7.31 7.46
CA ASP A 83 8.53 7.34 8.68
C ASP A 83 7.28 6.47 8.52
N VAL A 84 6.75 5.93 9.61
CA VAL A 84 5.60 5.03 9.59
C VAL A 84 4.48 5.56 10.47
N MET A 85 3.26 5.53 9.96
CA MET A 85 2.03 5.58 10.73
C MET A 85 1.62 4.12 11.00
N PRO A 86 1.80 3.60 12.24
CA PRO A 86 1.66 2.18 12.52
C PRO A 86 0.21 1.74 12.69
N ALA A 87 -0.03 0.44 12.52
CA ALA A 87 -1.27 -0.24 12.87
C ALA A 87 -1.04 -1.39 13.84
N ASN A 88 -2.11 -1.79 14.49
CA ASN A 88 -2.22 -2.99 15.30
C ASN A 88 -3.69 -3.46 15.36
N MET A 89 -3.98 -4.50 16.15
CA MET A 89 -5.32 -5.09 16.25
C MET A 89 -6.42 -4.13 16.73
N THR A 90 -6.09 -2.97 17.31
CA THR A 90 -7.07 -1.94 17.69
C THR A 90 -7.84 -1.39 16.48
N LEU A 91 -7.28 -1.54 15.25
CA LEU A 91 -7.94 -1.12 14.02
C LEU A 91 -9.30 -1.83 13.79
N ILE A 92 -9.49 -3.05 14.31
CA ILE A 92 -10.79 -3.72 14.27
C ILE A 92 -11.86 -2.89 14.98
N ARG A 93 -11.57 -2.49 16.21
CA ARG A 93 -12.48 -1.66 17.02
C ARG A 93 -12.65 -0.28 16.40
N ALA A 94 -11.58 0.32 15.93
CA ALA A 94 -11.62 1.63 15.27
C ALA A 94 -12.55 1.63 14.05
N ASN A 95 -12.52 0.59 13.21
CA ASN A 95 -13.42 0.44 12.08
C ASN A 95 -14.90 0.41 12.51
N MET A 96 -15.21 -0.31 13.59
CA MET A 96 -16.57 -0.35 14.14
C MET A 96 -17.00 1.01 14.70
N GLU A 97 -16.12 1.69 15.45
CA GLU A 97 -16.39 3.03 15.99
C GLU A 97 -16.64 4.05 14.86
N VAL A 98 -15.86 3.99 13.78
CA VAL A 98 -16.05 4.87 12.62
C VAL A 98 -17.42 4.64 11.98
N LEU A 99 -17.85 3.39 11.79
CA LEU A 99 -19.14 3.04 11.20
C LEU A 99 -20.32 3.47 12.07
N MET A 100 -20.15 3.47 13.39
CA MET A 100 -21.20 3.91 14.34
C MET A 100 -21.26 5.43 14.54
N ASP A 101 -20.21 6.15 14.16
CA ASP A 101 -20.16 7.62 14.35
C ASP A 101 -20.81 8.36 13.17
N SER A 102 -22.11 8.58 13.26
CA SER A 102 -22.88 9.38 12.29
C SER A 102 -22.69 10.91 12.43
N THR A 103 -21.93 11.37 13.42
CA THR A 103 -21.78 12.81 13.72
C THR A 103 -20.75 13.51 12.85
N ARG A 104 -19.96 12.76 12.08
CA ARG A 104 -18.96 13.29 11.15
C ARG A 104 -18.75 12.33 9.97
N PRO A 105 -18.21 12.80 8.83
CA PRO A 105 -17.94 11.94 7.67
C PRO A 105 -17.09 10.73 8.05
N GLN A 106 -17.50 9.55 7.60
CA GLN A 106 -16.85 8.28 7.92
C GLN A 106 -15.70 7.96 6.95
N GLN A 107 -15.86 8.32 5.66
CA GLN A 107 -14.96 7.91 4.58
C GLN A 107 -13.76 8.84 4.37
N THR A 108 -13.74 10.01 5.00
CA THR A 108 -12.74 11.08 4.70
C THR A 108 -11.76 11.34 5.83
N ARG A 109 -11.76 10.55 6.90
CA ARG A 109 -10.96 10.80 8.11
C ARG A 109 -9.47 10.72 7.83
N LEU A 110 -9.03 9.67 7.11
CA LEU A 110 -7.63 9.53 6.72
C LEU A 110 -7.20 10.63 5.74
N ARG A 111 -8.06 10.99 4.76
CA ARG A 111 -7.79 12.10 3.84
C ARG A 111 -7.57 13.41 4.59
N SER A 112 -8.42 13.71 5.57
CA SER A 112 -8.27 14.91 6.37
C SER A 112 -6.96 14.94 7.16
N ALA A 113 -6.56 13.81 7.74
CA ALA A 113 -5.30 13.67 8.45
C ALA A 113 -4.09 13.80 7.52
N LEU A 114 -4.10 13.12 6.37
CA LEU A 114 -2.99 13.19 5.41
C LEU A 114 -2.87 14.56 4.75
N ASN A 115 -3.97 15.29 4.56
CA ASN A 115 -3.93 16.67 4.10
C ASN A 115 -3.24 17.58 5.13
N ALA A 116 -3.56 17.45 6.42
CA ALA A 116 -2.90 18.21 7.48
C ALA A 116 -1.38 17.92 7.55
N ILE A 117 -0.98 16.67 7.35
CA ILE A 117 0.44 16.30 7.27
C ILE A 117 1.09 16.90 6.02
N ALA A 118 0.38 16.92 4.88
CA ALA A 118 0.89 17.41 3.60
C ALA A 118 1.14 18.93 3.58
N GLU A 119 0.44 19.71 4.42
CA GLU A 119 0.62 21.19 4.52
C GLU A 119 2.07 21.59 4.83
N GLU A 120 2.82 20.76 5.55
CA GLU A 120 4.22 21.04 5.89
C GLU A 120 5.19 20.77 4.72
N ASN A 121 4.73 20.15 3.62
CA ASN A 121 5.56 19.77 2.47
C ASN A 121 6.80 18.95 2.84
N PHE A 122 6.71 18.17 3.94
CA PHE A 122 7.83 17.37 4.41
C PHE A 122 7.98 16.06 3.62
N TYR A 123 6.87 15.35 3.35
CA TYR A 123 6.90 14.10 2.59
C TYR A 123 6.64 14.31 1.10
N ASP A 124 7.43 13.61 0.26
CA ASP A 124 7.20 13.55 -1.18
C ASP A 124 6.10 12.55 -1.53
N PHE A 125 6.11 11.40 -0.85
CA PHE A 125 5.18 10.29 -1.06
C PHE A 125 4.55 9.83 0.26
N CYS A 126 3.31 9.34 0.15
CA CYS A 126 2.64 8.54 1.18
C CYS A 126 2.24 7.21 0.52
N ILE A 127 2.63 6.07 1.11
CA ILE A 127 2.26 4.74 0.63
C ILE A 127 1.39 4.10 1.70
N ILE A 128 0.22 3.58 1.31
CA ILE A 128 -0.73 2.95 2.22
C ILE A 128 -0.77 1.44 1.92
N ASP A 129 -0.34 0.62 2.88
CA ASP A 129 -0.46 -0.84 2.85
C ASP A 129 -1.82 -1.26 3.40
N ASN A 130 -2.70 -1.77 2.56
CA ASN A 130 -4.07 -2.09 2.94
C ASN A 130 -4.28 -3.57 3.27
N ALA A 131 -5.21 -3.81 4.20
CA ALA A 131 -5.73 -5.14 4.49
C ALA A 131 -6.37 -5.81 3.26
N PRO A 132 -6.47 -7.15 3.24
CA PRO A 132 -7.09 -7.88 2.12
C PRO A 132 -8.63 -7.92 2.20
N ASP A 133 -9.25 -6.81 2.52
CA ASP A 133 -10.70 -6.67 2.63
C ASP A 133 -11.16 -5.25 2.26
N ILE A 134 -12.45 -5.09 1.98
CA ILE A 134 -13.09 -3.78 1.83
C ILE A 134 -13.81 -3.46 3.14
N ASN A 135 -13.17 -2.65 3.95
CA ASN A 135 -13.74 -2.12 5.18
C ASN A 135 -13.64 -0.59 5.21
N ILE A 136 -14.13 0.05 6.25
CA ILE A 136 -14.16 1.52 6.31
C ILE A 136 -12.75 2.14 6.29
N SER A 137 -11.72 1.49 6.83
CA SER A 137 -10.36 2.00 6.76
C SER A 137 -9.78 1.87 5.35
N THR A 138 -10.11 0.80 4.61
CA THR A 138 -9.75 0.64 3.20
C THR A 138 -10.42 1.69 2.30
N ILE A 139 -11.71 1.95 2.53
CA ILE A 139 -12.43 3.04 1.85
C ILE A 139 -11.76 4.39 2.15
N ASN A 140 -11.39 4.66 3.40
CA ASN A 140 -10.65 5.86 3.78
C ASN A 140 -9.31 5.98 3.03
N ALA A 141 -8.60 4.87 2.83
CA ALA A 141 -7.36 4.85 2.08
C ALA A 141 -7.58 5.20 0.59
N LEU A 142 -8.58 4.60 -0.06
CA LEU A 142 -8.94 4.93 -1.45
C LEU A 142 -9.37 6.39 -1.60
N VAL A 143 -10.18 6.88 -0.67
CA VAL A 143 -10.63 8.28 -0.67
C VAL A 143 -9.45 9.25 -0.50
N ALA A 144 -8.42 8.87 0.23
CA ALA A 144 -7.23 9.70 0.45
C ALA A 144 -6.22 9.65 -0.71
N SER A 145 -6.29 8.61 -1.57
CA SER A 145 -5.23 8.31 -2.53
C SER A 145 -5.37 9.06 -3.86
N ASP A 146 -4.23 9.27 -4.51
CA ASP A 146 -4.14 9.72 -5.91
C ASP A 146 -4.04 8.52 -6.86
N ASP A 147 -3.28 7.48 -6.46
CA ASP A 147 -3.04 6.29 -7.27
C ASP A 147 -3.33 5.01 -6.49
N VAL A 148 -3.82 4.00 -7.21
CA VAL A 148 -3.97 2.63 -6.71
C VAL A 148 -3.05 1.71 -7.50
N ILE A 149 -2.31 0.84 -6.80
CA ILE A 149 -1.54 -0.24 -7.38
C ILE A 149 -2.10 -1.55 -6.83
N ILE A 150 -2.36 -2.51 -7.74
CA ILE A 150 -2.93 -3.80 -7.39
C ILE A 150 -1.87 -4.90 -7.61
N PRO A 151 -1.17 -5.37 -6.56
CA PRO A 151 -0.32 -6.54 -6.67
C PRO A 151 -1.15 -7.79 -6.97
N ILE A 152 -0.79 -8.57 -8.00
CA ILE A 152 -1.51 -9.76 -8.44
C ILE A 152 -0.54 -10.94 -8.51
N LYS A 153 -0.81 -11.99 -7.74
CA LYS A 153 -0.19 -13.30 -7.94
C LYS A 153 -1.08 -14.11 -8.87
N ILE A 154 -0.57 -14.48 -10.02
CA ILE A 154 -1.33 -15.24 -11.03
C ILE A 154 -1.54 -16.67 -10.54
N ASP A 155 -2.78 -17.04 -10.28
CA ASP A 155 -3.23 -18.42 -10.00
C ASP A 155 -4.68 -18.58 -10.48
N LYS A 156 -5.26 -19.75 -10.25
CA LYS A 156 -6.64 -20.07 -10.70
C LYS A 156 -7.68 -19.04 -10.26
N TYR A 157 -7.47 -18.40 -9.11
CA TYR A 157 -8.42 -17.45 -8.50
C TYR A 157 -7.88 -16.01 -8.50
N ALA A 158 -6.84 -15.74 -9.31
CA ALA A 158 -6.16 -14.43 -9.30
C ALA A 158 -7.10 -13.29 -9.70
N PHE A 159 -8.05 -13.59 -10.54
CA PHE A 159 -8.97 -12.61 -11.12
C PHE A 159 -10.30 -12.54 -10.40
N ASP A 160 -10.58 -13.53 -9.51
CA ASP A 160 -11.71 -13.43 -8.59
C ASP A 160 -11.49 -12.23 -7.66
N GLY A 161 -12.48 -11.39 -7.51
CA GLY A 161 -12.38 -10.18 -6.70
C GLY A 161 -11.62 -9.00 -7.35
N LEU A 162 -11.00 -9.18 -8.54
CA LEU A 162 -10.40 -8.05 -9.26
C LEU A 162 -11.48 -7.11 -9.81
N GLU A 163 -12.58 -7.67 -10.28
CA GLU A 163 -13.72 -6.91 -10.78
C GLU A 163 -14.40 -6.12 -9.66
N GLU A 164 -14.69 -6.79 -8.52
CA GLU A 164 -15.24 -6.12 -7.35
C GLU A 164 -14.33 -4.99 -6.83
N LEU A 165 -13.02 -5.23 -6.83
CA LEU A 165 -12.07 -4.19 -6.43
C LEU A 165 -12.06 -3.03 -7.43
N LYS A 166 -12.16 -3.30 -8.72
CA LYS A 166 -12.24 -2.27 -9.76
C LYS A 166 -13.52 -1.45 -9.60
N GLU A 167 -14.67 -2.10 -9.42
CA GLU A 167 -15.94 -1.42 -9.15
C GLU A 167 -15.81 -0.52 -7.91
N GLN A 168 -15.24 -1.00 -6.82
CA GLN A 168 -15.03 -0.19 -5.62
C GLN A 168 -14.12 1.02 -5.86
N ILE A 169 -13.09 0.89 -6.71
CA ILE A 169 -12.21 2.01 -7.10
C ILE A 169 -13.01 3.02 -7.96
N GLU A 170 -13.83 2.54 -8.88
CA GLU A 170 -14.66 3.38 -9.75
C GLU A 170 -15.72 4.12 -8.93
N ASP A 171 -16.47 3.45 -8.07
CA ASP A 171 -17.43 4.07 -7.15
C ASP A 171 -16.77 5.12 -6.25
N THR A 172 -15.60 4.79 -5.69
CA THR A 172 -14.84 5.76 -4.88
C THR A 172 -14.40 6.97 -5.70
N ARG A 173 -13.98 6.76 -6.95
CA ARG A 173 -13.59 7.86 -7.84
C ARG A 173 -14.79 8.74 -8.18
N ASP A 174 -15.91 8.15 -8.52
CA ASP A 174 -17.07 8.87 -9.01
C ASP A 174 -17.78 9.64 -7.88
N ASP A 175 -17.87 9.06 -6.68
CA ASP A 175 -18.62 9.64 -5.57
C ASP A 175 -17.79 10.48 -4.60
N LEU A 176 -16.52 10.09 -4.35
CA LEU A 176 -15.76 10.60 -3.21
C LEU A 176 -14.39 11.20 -3.56
N ASN A 177 -13.73 10.70 -4.61
CA ASN A 177 -12.38 11.12 -4.99
C ASN A 177 -12.15 11.13 -6.49
N PRO A 178 -12.58 12.16 -7.23
CA PRO A 178 -12.43 12.24 -8.70
C PRO A 178 -11.00 12.18 -9.21
N ARG A 179 -9.99 12.30 -8.35
CA ARG A 179 -8.57 12.21 -8.73
C ARG A 179 -8.00 10.79 -8.62
N LEU A 180 -8.77 9.86 -8.04
CA LEU A 180 -8.31 8.48 -7.85
C LEU A 180 -8.08 7.79 -9.20
N ARG A 181 -6.89 7.25 -9.40
CA ARG A 181 -6.48 6.57 -10.62
C ARG A 181 -5.97 5.16 -10.34
N LEU A 182 -6.43 4.20 -11.10
CA LEU A 182 -5.77 2.88 -11.16
C LEU A 182 -4.44 3.03 -11.93
N ALA A 183 -3.33 3.10 -11.21
CA ALA A 183 -1.99 3.23 -11.80
C ALA A 183 -1.55 1.95 -12.50
N GLY A 184 -1.98 0.79 -12.01
CA GLY A 184 -1.80 -0.48 -12.68
C GLY A 184 -1.77 -1.69 -11.76
N CYS A 185 -1.85 -2.85 -12.40
CA CYS A 185 -1.66 -4.17 -11.80
C CYS A 185 -0.17 -4.54 -11.84
N LEU A 186 0.39 -4.95 -10.71
CA LEU A 186 1.76 -5.44 -10.60
C LEU A 186 1.75 -6.96 -10.43
N ILE A 187 2.28 -7.69 -11.41
CA ILE A 187 2.40 -9.14 -11.30
C ILE A 187 3.49 -9.48 -10.28
N THR A 188 3.12 -10.25 -9.26
CA THR A 188 3.98 -10.60 -8.12
C THR A 188 4.12 -12.11 -7.98
N CYS A 189 5.12 -12.55 -7.21
CA CYS A 189 5.44 -13.97 -6.98
C CYS A 189 5.57 -14.78 -8.28
N PHE A 190 5.99 -14.14 -9.35
CA PHE A 190 6.01 -14.73 -10.70
C PHE A 190 7.03 -15.87 -10.82
N ILE A 191 6.59 -17.01 -11.30
CA ILE A 191 7.43 -18.13 -11.75
C ILE A 191 7.24 -18.31 -13.27
N ARG A 192 8.23 -18.85 -13.98
CA ARG A 192 8.14 -18.99 -15.46
C ARG A 192 7.35 -20.22 -15.89
N ALA A 193 6.19 -20.49 -15.26
CA ALA A 193 5.29 -21.56 -15.65
C ALA A 193 4.36 -21.12 -16.80
N ASP A 194 3.91 -22.07 -17.61
CA ASP A 194 3.05 -21.72 -18.77
C ASP A 194 1.68 -21.21 -18.33
N ALA A 195 1.13 -21.73 -17.23
CA ALA A 195 -0.12 -21.22 -16.65
C ALA A 195 -0.02 -19.74 -16.25
N GLU A 196 1.12 -19.31 -15.66
CA GLU A 196 1.33 -17.91 -15.31
C GLU A 196 1.50 -17.00 -16.52
N LYS A 197 2.18 -17.48 -17.59
CA LYS A 197 2.28 -16.74 -18.84
C LYS A 197 0.91 -16.56 -19.51
N GLN A 198 0.06 -17.60 -19.48
CA GLN A 198 -1.31 -17.50 -20.00
C GLN A 198 -2.16 -16.52 -19.20
N GLY A 199 -2.10 -16.58 -17.87
CA GLY A 199 -2.81 -15.65 -17.01
C GLY A 199 -2.33 -14.20 -17.19
N GLU A 200 -1.02 -13.99 -17.34
CA GLU A 200 -0.49 -12.66 -17.68
C GLU A 200 -0.99 -12.16 -19.03
N ALA A 201 -0.96 -13.00 -20.06
CA ALA A 201 -1.45 -12.65 -21.39
C ALA A 201 -2.93 -12.29 -21.35
N TRP A 202 -3.72 -13.02 -20.57
CA TRP A 202 -5.12 -12.70 -20.33
C TRP A 202 -5.28 -11.33 -19.67
N LEU A 203 -4.55 -11.05 -18.58
CA LEU A 203 -4.64 -9.77 -17.87
C LEU A 203 -4.24 -8.59 -18.79
N ARG A 204 -3.16 -8.75 -19.57
CA ARG A 204 -2.68 -7.73 -20.51
C ARG A 204 -3.62 -7.51 -21.70
N SER A 205 -4.48 -8.48 -22.02
CA SER A 205 -5.50 -8.32 -23.09
C SER A 205 -6.70 -7.48 -22.66
N ARG A 206 -6.76 -7.10 -21.37
CA ARG A 206 -7.86 -6.32 -20.78
C ARG A 206 -7.46 -4.85 -20.64
N PRO A 207 -7.95 -3.95 -21.50
CA PRO A 207 -7.56 -2.54 -21.46
C PRO A 207 -7.97 -1.82 -20.19
N GLU A 208 -9.00 -2.32 -19.50
CA GLU A 208 -9.48 -1.81 -18.22
C GLU A 208 -8.51 -2.05 -17.06
N TYR A 209 -7.54 -2.94 -17.22
CA TYR A 209 -6.50 -3.22 -16.23
C TYR A 209 -5.12 -2.85 -16.80
N PRO A 210 -4.64 -1.62 -16.63
CA PRO A 210 -3.25 -1.30 -16.99
C PRO A 210 -2.30 -2.19 -16.19
N VAL A 211 -1.32 -2.80 -16.86
CA VAL A 211 -0.37 -3.72 -16.24
C VAL A 211 1.03 -3.13 -16.32
N PHE A 212 1.80 -3.21 -15.23
CA PHE A 212 3.21 -2.85 -15.26
C PHE A 212 4.00 -3.84 -16.13
N ASP A 213 5.03 -3.37 -16.84
CA ASP A 213 5.90 -4.23 -17.64
C ASP A 213 6.78 -5.08 -16.73
N THR A 214 7.21 -4.50 -15.62
CA THR A 214 7.96 -5.17 -14.57
C THR A 214 7.11 -6.21 -13.86
N ARG A 215 7.70 -7.38 -13.61
CA ARG A 215 7.14 -8.46 -12.78
C ARG A 215 8.03 -8.67 -11.57
N ILE A 216 7.45 -8.96 -10.43
CA ILE A 216 8.19 -9.34 -9.22
C ILE A 216 8.27 -10.86 -9.17
N ARG A 217 9.47 -11.42 -9.39
CA ARG A 217 9.67 -12.86 -9.35
C ARG A 217 9.53 -13.43 -7.95
N TYR A 218 9.13 -14.69 -7.87
CA TYR A 218 9.21 -15.46 -6.64
C TYR A 218 10.67 -15.66 -6.22
N SER A 219 10.95 -15.63 -4.92
CA SER A 219 12.27 -15.92 -4.36
C SER A 219 12.17 -16.30 -2.89
N ASP A 220 12.90 -17.33 -2.47
CA ASP A 220 13.01 -17.73 -1.05
C ASP A 220 13.68 -16.63 -0.19
N LYS A 221 14.48 -15.75 -0.81
CA LYS A 221 15.06 -14.58 -0.14
C LYS A 221 14.02 -13.63 0.42
N VAL A 222 12.80 -13.63 -0.14
CA VAL A 222 11.67 -12.87 0.41
C VAL A 222 11.29 -13.40 1.77
N THR A 223 11.18 -14.72 1.92
CA THR A 223 10.88 -15.36 3.22
C THR A 223 11.97 -15.03 4.24
N GLU A 224 13.24 -15.13 3.86
CA GLU A 224 14.37 -14.78 4.74
C GLU A 224 14.29 -13.29 5.18
N SER A 225 13.95 -12.38 4.26
CA SER A 225 13.83 -10.95 4.56
C SER A 225 12.67 -10.64 5.52
N THR A 226 11.53 -11.35 5.38
CA THR A 226 10.39 -11.17 6.28
C THR A 226 10.68 -11.69 7.69
N PHE A 227 11.40 -12.81 7.83
CA PHE A 227 11.87 -13.27 9.15
C PHE A 227 12.88 -12.30 9.80
N SER A 228 13.64 -11.59 8.98
CA SER A 228 14.60 -10.58 9.45
C SER A 228 13.96 -9.20 9.68
N GLU A 229 12.67 -9.04 9.39
CA GLU A 229 11.93 -7.76 9.47
C GLU A 229 12.65 -6.63 8.72
N ILE A 230 13.10 -6.93 7.50
CA ILE A 230 13.84 -5.99 6.63
C ILE A 230 13.29 -6.05 5.21
N PRO A 231 13.06 -4.92 4.50
CA PRO A 231 12.71 -4.92 3.08
C PRO A 231 13.73 -5.72 2.25
N ILE A 232 13.27 -6.50 1.24
CA ILE A 232 14.15 -7.37 0.44
C ILE A 232 15.26 -6.57 -0.27
N VAL A 233 14.99 -5.33 -0.64
CA VAL A 233 15.99 -4.45 -1.28
C VAL A 233 17.14 -4.12 -0.33
N GLU A 234 16.88 -4.01 0.97
CA GLU A 234 17.92 -3.84 1.99
C GLU A 234 18.57 -5.18 2.34
N TYR A 235 17.76 -6.23 2.57
CA TYR A 235 18.23 -7.55 2.96
C TYR A 235 19.16 -8.18 1.92
N SER A 236 18.81 -8.09 0.64
CA SER A 236 19.56 -8.72 -0.45
C SER A 236 19.46 -7.90 -1.75
N ARG A 237 20.11 -6.74 -1.75
CA ARG A 237 20.04 -5.75 -2.84
C ARG A 237 20.32 -6.29 -4.23
N ARG A 238 21.17 -7.34 -4.35
CA ARG A 238 21.53 -7.97 -5.63
C ARG A 238 20.64 -9.15 -6.00
N SER A 239 19.67 -9.51 -5.16
CA SER A 239 18.72 -10.57 -5.51
C SER A 239 17.83 -10.15 -6.68
N GLY A 240 17.35 -11.14 -7.44
CA GLY A 240 16.49 -10.86 -8.58
C GLY A 240 15.22 -10.09 -8.17
N THR A 241 14.58 -10.46 -7.05
CA THR A 241 13.37 -9.80 -6.55
C THR A 241 13.64 -8.37 -6.11
N ALA A 242 14.79 -8.10 -5.47
CA ALA A 242 15.18 -6.73 -5.13
C ALA A 242 15.35 -5.86 -6.38
N MET A 243 16.03 -6.39 -7.41
CA MET A 243 16.19 -5.71 -8.69
C MET A 243 14.86 -5.47 -9.40
N ASP A 244 13.91 -6.41 -9.29
CA ASP A 244 12.57 -6.26 -9.83
C ASP A 244 11.82 -5.09 -9.14
N TYR A 245 11.89 -4.97 -7.80
CA TYR A 245 11.28 -3.83 -7.09
C TYR A 245 11.94 -2.49 -7.48
N ILE A 246 13.26 -2.45 -7.65
CA ILE A 246 13.95 -1.24 -8.13
C ILE A 246 13.43 -0.87 -9.53
N ALA A 247 13.33 -1.83 -10.44
CA ALA A 247 12.83 -1.60 -11.80
C ALA A 247 11.36 -1.17 -11.80
N PHE A 248 10.53 -1.77 -10.96
CA PHE A 248 9.12 -1.42 -10.80
C PHE A 248 8.94 0.04 -10.36
N VAL A 249 9.67 0.49 -9.34
CA VAL A 249 9.58 1.88 -8.86
C VAL A 249 10.06 2.86 -9.93
N GLN A 250 11.11 2.52 -10.66
CA GLN A 250 11.57 3.34 -11.80
C GLN A 250 10.51 3.43 -12.90
N GLU A 251 9.82 2.31 -13.19
CA GLU A 251 8.71 2.29 -14.15
C GLU A 251 7.54 3.15 -13.67
N TYR A 252 7.12 3.02 -12.41
CA TYR A 252 6.06 3.82 -11.81
C TYR A 252 6.37 5.33 -11.93
N LEU A 253 7.59 5.74 -11.57
CA LEU A 253 8.00 7.15 -11.64
C LEU A 253 8.05 7.70 -13.08
N ARG A 254 8.37 6.85 -14.07
CA ARG A 254 8.32 7.26 -15.49
C ARG A 254 6.88 7.45 -15.98
N ARG A 255 5.96 6.52 -15.61
CA ARG A 255 4.54 6.60 -15.99
C ARG A 255 3.85 7.83 -15.38
N GLY A 256 4.28 8.27 -14.19
CA GLY A 256 3.74 9.46 -13.53
C GLY A 256 4.19 10.80 -14.13
N LYS A 257 5.11 10.79 -15.11
CA LYS A 257 5.59 11.99 -15.82
C LYS A 257 4.93 12.20 -17.18
N GLN A 258 4.16 11.24 -17.63
CA GLN A 258 3.36 11.28 -18.86
C GLN A 258 1.93 11.72 -18.54
#